data_f58b9c6a3690028e3677112de16d7ab0
#
_entry.id   f58b9c6a3690028e3677112de16d7ab0
#
_cell.length_a   1.000
_cell.length_b   1.000
_cell.length_c   1.000
_cell.angle_alpha   90.00
_cell.angle_beta   90.00
_cell.angle_gamma   90.00
#
_symmetry.space_group_name_H-M   'P 1'
#
loop_
_entity.id
_entity.type
_entity.pdbx_description
1 polymer ?
#
loop_
_entity_poly.entity_id
_entity_poly.type
_entity_poly.pdbx_seq_one_letter_code
_entity_poly.pdbx_strand_id
1 'polypeptide(L)'
;MEKKIYHYLIGLISLIVIITSIVLTLLFFDIHNKDIALTLPSLLLMILPATIGILVIALVFLYFLSSRLTYKILEPMHLAAQKIESILSGEEVSQEVSYEELEPFIRTIKSQKSEIERSIEKLKESERYRREFTANITHELKTPLTSINGYAEMIATGMTKEEDTKNFARIIYKEGSRLLELIESILKLSKIEGEVYARRDLSLDYFDLYELINEIINRFSHVAGDKNININLAGNSIFINGNKRMLEDLVSNLVDNAVKYNRVNGSVNITVLPSDKNIILIVADTGIGIPEEDQQRVFERFYRVDKSRSKKISGSGIGLSIVKHIVEYHKGKLVLNSEVDKGTEVKVILPR
;
A
#
# COMPACT_ATOMS: atom_id res chain seq x y z
N MET A 1 30.24 28.07 2.60
CA MET A 1 31.08 28.30 1.41
C MET A 1 30.98 29.73 0.88
N GLU A 2 29.80 30.29 0.68
CA GLU A 2 29.58 31.68 0.22
C GLU A 2 30.35 32.76 1.02
N LYS A 3 30.31 32.72 2.36
CA LYS A 3 31.01 33.70 3.20
C LYS A 3 32.53 33.68 2.97
N LYS A 4 33.15 32.53 2.72
CA LYS A 4 34.59 32.44 2.45
C LYS A 4 34.93 32.99 1.07
N ILE A 5 34.14 32.68 0.03
CA ILE A 5 34.33 33.20 -1.32
C ILE A 5 34.17 34.73 -1.34
N TYR A 6 33.14 35.23 -0.65
CA TYR A 6 32.89 36.67 -0.51
C TYR A 6 34.06 37.41 0.17
N HIS A 7 34.62 36.85 1.27
CA HIS A 7 35.78 37.43 1.94
C HIS A 7 37.06 37.41 1.09
N TYR A 8 37.27 36.33 0.30
CA TYR A 8 38.40 36.29 -0.65
C TYR A 8 38.22 37.32 -1.78
N LEU A 9 37.02 37.50 -2.30
CA LEU A 9 36.72 38.47 -3.35
C LEU A 9 36.92 39.91 -2.88
N ILE A 10 36.39 40.23 -1.68
CA ILE A 10 36.58 41.54 -1.04
C ILE A 10 38.06 41.80 -0.75
N GLY A 11 38.77 40.84 -0.17
CA GLY A 11 40.18 40.98 0.14
C GLY A 11 41.02 41.27 -1.10
N LEU A 12 40.69 40.67 -2.22
CA LEU A 12 41.41 40.81 -3.45
C LEU A 12 41.08 42.10 -4.20
N ILE A 13 39.79 42.53 -4.24
CA ILE A 13 39.41 43.83 -4.75
C ILE A 13 40.09 44.95 -3.93
N SER A 14 40.12 44.79 -2.61
CA SER A 14 40.82 45.73 -1.72
C SER A 14 42.33 45.79 -2.00
N LEU A 15 42.95 44.63 -2.26
CA LEU A 15 44.39 44.57 -2.61
C LEU A 15 44.69 45.26 -3.91
N ILE A 16 43.84 45.05 -4.96
CA ILE A 16 44.00 45.72 -6.28
C ILE A 16 43.81 47.23 -6.10
N VAL A 17 42.81 47.70 -5.37
CA VAL A 17 42.57 49.12 -5.11
C VAL A 17 43.74 49.73 -4.35
N ILE A 18 44.31 49.04 -3.37
CA ILE A 18 45.49 49.52 -2.63
C ILE A 18 46.72 49.63 -3.53
N ILE A 19 46.99 48.58 -4.31
CA ILE A 19 48.12 48.59 -5.24
C ILE A 19 48.00 49.71 -6.30
N THR A 20 46.81 49.87 -6.87
CA THR A 20 46.56 50.97 -7.84
C THR A 20 46.67 52.32 -7.23
N SER A 21 46.19 52.51 -6.01
CA SER A 21 46.35 53.77 -5.24
C SER A 21 47.80 54.09 -4.95
N ILE A 22 48.60 53.10 -4.50
CA ILE A 22 50.05 53.27 -4.23
C ILE A 22 50.80 53.64 -5.51
N VAL A 23 50.55 52.92 -6.61
CA VAL A 23 51.20 53.19 -7.91
C VAL A 23 50.85 54.58 -8.41
N LEU A 24 49.59 55.00 -8.36
CA LEU A 24 49.14 56.34 -8.71
C LEU A 24 49.79 57.42 -7.82
N THR A 25 49.88 57.16 -6.54
CA THR A 25 50.49 58.11 -5.56
C THR A 25 52.00 58.25 -5.80
N LEU A 26 52.71 57.17 -6.06
CA LEU A 26 54.14 57.17 -6.37
C LEU A 26 54.41 57.89 -7.72
N LEU A 27 53.60 57.65 -8.74
CA LEU A 27 53.68 58.34 -10.01
C LEU A 27 53.44 59.86 -9.85
N PHE A 28 52.42 60.24 -9.04
CA PHE A 28 52.12 61.65 -8.78
C PHE A 28 53.25 62.33 -8.01
N PHE A 29 53.85 61.66 -7.04
CA PHE A 29 54.96 62.12 -6.21
C PHE A 29 56.22 62.32 -7.08
N ASP A 30 56.56 61.39 -8.01
CA ASP A 30 57.69 61.47 -8.90
C ASP A 30 57.56 62.61 -9.93
N ILE A 31 56.35 62.86 -10.39
CA ILE A 31 55.96 63.97 -11.28
C ILE A 31 56.12 65.31 -10.58
N HIS A 32 55.65 65.45 -9.34
CA HIS A 32 55.69 66.69 -8.58
C HIS A 32 57.13 67.10 -8.15
N ASN A 33 57.99 66.11 -7.97
CA ASN A 33 59.37 66.35 -7.53
C ASN A 33 60.35 66.73 -8.68
N LYS A 34 59.94 66.64 -9.97
CA LYS A 34 60.78 66.82 -11.16
C LYS A 34 60.63 68.15 -11.86
N ASP A 35 59.84 69.11 -11.36
CA ASP A 35 59.57 70.43 -11.96
C ASP A 35 59.36 70.38 -13.52
N ILE A 36 58.83 69.30 -14.02
CA ILE A 36 58.65 69.03 -15.47
C ILE A 36 57.33 69.69 -15.90
N ALA A 37 57.43 70.66 -16.86
CA ALA A 37 56.26 71.17 -17.56
C ALA A 37 55.59 70.04 -18.35
N LEU A 38 54.57 69.41 -17.77
CA LEU A 38 53.88 68.26 -18.32
C LEU A 38 52.98 68.68 -19.49
N THR A 39 53.37 68.29 -20.69
CA THR A 39 52.45 68.31 -21.84
C THR A 39 51.53 67.10 -21.78
N LEU A 40 50.28 67.24 -22.28
CA LEU A 40 49.28 66.13 -22.32
C LEU A 40 49.82 64.79 -22.87
N PRO A 41 50.66 64.78 -23.93
CA PRO A 41 51.27 63.56 -24.47
C PRO A 41 52.26 62.85 -23.52
N SER A 42 53.04 63.60 -22.75
CA SER A 42 54.02 63.04 -21.81
C SER A 42 53.35 62.38 -20.58
N LEU A 43 52.22 62.94 -20.15
CA LEU A 43 51.37 62.40 -19.08
C LEU A 43 50.71 61.06 -19.51
N LEU A 44 50.22 61.03 -20.74
CA LEU A 44 49.64 59.83 -21.34
C LEU A 44 50.64 58.68 -21.48
N LEU A 45 51.86 59.00 -21.93
CA LEU A 45 52.95 58.01 -22.13
C LEU A 45 53.41 57.40 -20.77
N MET A 46 53.27 58.12 -19.68
CA MET A 46 53.67 57.69 -18.33
C MET A 46 52.58 56.84 -17.66
N ILE A 47 51.31 57.15 -17.88
CA ILE A 47 50.17 56.42 -17.25
C ILE A 47 49.82 55.16 -18.03
N LEU A 48 50.03 55.12 -19.36
CA LEU A 48 49.64 54.00 -20.24
C LEU A 48 50.28 52.67 -19.85
N PRO A 49 51.54 52.52 -19.50
CA PRO A 49 52.13 51.25 -19.06
C PRO A 49 51.53 50.73 -17.75
N ALA A 50 51.24 51.63 -16.83
CA ALA A 50 50.64 51.29 -15.55
C ALA A 50 49.21 50.78 -15.69
N THR A 51 48.40 51.46 -16.55
CA THR A 51 47.00 51.03 -16.82
C THR A 51 46.98 49.71 -17.57
N ILE A 52 47.87 49.49 -18.53
CA ILE A 52 48.01 48.20 -19.25
C ILE A 52 48.40 47.09 -18.26
N GLY A 53 49.36 47.35 -17.36
CA GLY A 53 49.78 46.39 -16.33
C GLY A 53 48.65 45.97 -15.44
N ILE A 54 47.86 46.93 -14.95
CA ILE A 54 46.66 46.65 -14.13
C ILE A 54 45.64 45.85 -14.92
N LEU A 55 45.38 46.16 -16.17
CA LEU A 55 44.45 45.43 -17.04
C LEU A 55 44.89 43.98 -17.23
N VAL A 56 46.15 43.73 -17.49
CA VAL A 56 46.71 42.37 -17.65
C VAL A 56 46.56 41.58 -16.34
N ILE A 57 46.88 42.18 -15.19
CA ILE A 57 46.71 41.53 -13.87
C ILE A 57 45.23 41.20 -13.64
N ALA A 58 44.32 42.11 -13.95
CA ALA A 58 42.87 41.86 -13.81
C ALA A 58 42.40 40.74 -14.73
N LEU A 59 42.87 40.66 -15.97
CA LEU A 59 42.50 39.57 -16.91
C LEU A 59 43.05 38.21 -16.46
N VAL A 60 44.30 38.15 -16.00
CA VAL A 60 44.89 36.93 -15.44
C VAL A 60 44.12 36.48 -14.21
N PHE A 61 43.70 37.40 -13.36
CA PHE A 61 42.91 37.11 -12.20
C PHE A 61 41.51 36.59 -12.55
N LEU A 62 40.82 37.24 -13.48
CA LEU A 62 39.51 36.78 -13.99
C LEU A 62 39.58 35.38 -14.59
N TYR A 63 40.68 35.09 -15.31
CA TYR A 63 40.92 33.75 -15.87
C TYR A 63 41.09 32.72 -14.76
N PHE A 64 41.87 33.05 -13.71
CA PHE A 64 42.10 32.15 -12.57
C PHE A 64 40.83 31.94 -11.74
N LEU A 65 40.02 32.99 -11.55
CA LEU A 65 38.73 32.93 -10.86
C LEU A 65 37.73 32.09 -11.64
N SER A 66 37.63 32.31 -12.95
CA SER A 66 36.74 31.54 -13.85
C SER A 66 37.10 30.05 -13.84
N SER A 67 38.39 29.73 -13.98
CA SER A 67 38.88 28.35 -13.92
C SER A 67 38.55 27.68 -12.55
N ARG A 68 38.77 28.38 -11.45
CA ARG A 68 38.44 27.88 -10.11
C ARG A 68 36.94 27.68 -9.92
N LEU A 69 36.11 28.59 -10.45
CA LEU A 69 34.65 28.47 -10.38
C LEU A 69 34.15 27.25 -11.18
N THR A 70 34.70 27.05 -12.36
CA THR A 70 34.37 25.91 -13.22
C THR A 70 34.68 24.59 -12.53
N TYR A 71 35.91 24.42 -12.05
CA TYR A 71 36.31 23.18 -11.39
C TYR A 71 35.62 22.90 -10.05
N LYS A 72 35.33 23.94 -9.24
CA LYS A 72 34.79 23.74 -7.90
C LYS A 72 33.26 23.76 -7.82
N ILE A 73 32.58 24.33 -8.79
CA ILE A 73 31.12 24.48 -8.75
C ILE A 73 30.44 23.80 -9.95
N LEU A 74 30.88 24.11 -11.18
CA LEU A 74 30.18 23.57 -12.37
C LEU A 74 30.39 22.07 -12.57
N GLU A 75 31.61 21.58 -12.42
CA GLU A 75 31.95 20.19 -12.65
C GLU A 75 31.21 19.25 -11.66
N PRO A 76 31.21 19.54 -10.33
CA PRO A 76 30.42 18.76 -9.37
C PRO A 76 28.92 18.78 -9.65
N MET A 77 28.36 19.92 -10.04
CA MET A 77 26.95 20.03 -10.40
C MET A 77 26.60 19.17 -11.62
N HIS A 78 27.48 19.15 -12.64
CA HIS A 78 27.28 18.32 -13.82
C HIS A 78 27.32 16.82 -13.48
N LEU A 79 28.27 16.40 -12.65
CA LEU A 79 28.38 15.02 -12.18
C LEU A 79 27.18 14.61 -11.30
N ALA A 80 26.72 15.52 -10.43
CA ALA A 80 25.51 15.26 -9.65
C ALA A 80 24.27 15.12 -10.51
N ALA A 81 24.11 15.98 -11.53
CA ALA A 81 22.99 15.89 -12.47
C ALA A 81 23.00 14.56 -13.25
N GLN A 82 24.17 14.13 -13.74
CA GLN A 82 24.32 12.82 -14.41
C GLN A 82 23.99 11.66 -13.46
N LYS A 83 24.42 11.73 -12.20
CA LYS A 83 24.11 10.69 -11.22
C LYS A 83 22.62 10.65 -10.85
N ILE A 84 21.96 11.79 -10.77
CA ILE A 84 20.51 11.86 -10.58
C ILE A 84 19.79 11.25 -11.78
N GLU A 85 20.22 11.57 -13.01
CA GLU A 85 19.66 11.01 -14.23
C GLU A 85 19.83 9.49 -14.28
N SER A 86 21.01 8.96 -13.92
CA SER A 86 21.23 7.51 -13.85
C SER A 86 20.40 6.83 -12.76
N ILE A 87 20.21 7.46 -11.59
CA ILE A 87 19.33 6.95 -10.55
C ILE A 87 17.89 6.87 -11.08
N LEU A 88 17.44 7.88 -11.81
CA LEU A 88 16.07 7.91 -12.38
C LEU A 88 15.89 6.92 -13.52
N SER A 89 16.87 6.77 -14.41
CA SER A 89 16.83 5.81 -15.53
C SER A 89 17.03 4.35 -15.11
N GLY A 90 17.57 4.10 -13.91
CA GLY A 90 17.85 2.75 -13.41
C GLY A 90 19.20 2.19 -13.89
N GLU A 91 20.07 3.01 -14.46
CA GLU A 91 21.42 2.62 -14.84
C GLU A 91 22.38 2.74 -13.63
N GLU A 92 23.17 1.71 -13.37
CA GLU A 92 24.24 1.76 -12.37
C GLU A 92 25.43 2.55 -12.91
N VAL A 93 25.58 3.80 -12.46
CA VAL A 93 26.83 4.54 -12.67
C VAL A 93 27.75 4.34 -11.47
N SER A 94 28.86 3.66 -11.73
CA SER A 94 29.88 3.28 -10.71
C SER A 94 30.79 4.42 -10.28
N GLN A 95 30.54 5.67 -10.64
CA GLN A 95 31.34 6.79 -10.18
C GLN A 95 30.88 7.31 -8.82
N GLU A 96 31.76 7.18 -7.83
CA GLU A 96 31.58 7.83 -6.53
C GLU A 96 31.65 9.36 -6.69
N VAL A 97 30.56 10.03 -6.38
CA VAL A 97 30.55 11.49 -6.28
C VAL A 97 31.17 11.86 -4.93
N SER A 98 32.41 12.34 -4.95
CA SER A 98 33.22 12.69 -3.77
C SER A 98 32.87 14.05 -3.14
N TYR A 99 31.59 14.48 -3.18
CA TYR A 99 31.18 15.76 -2.60
C TYR A 99 30.17 15.53 -1.48
N GLU A 100 30.63 15.67 -0.25
CA GLU A 100 29.82 15.49 0.98
C GLU A 100 28.56 16.36 0.99
N GLU A 101 28.60 17.55 0.36
CA GLU A 101 27.48 18.47 0.35
C GLU A 101 26.30 18.00 -0.53
N LEU A 102 26.53 17.15 -1.52
CA LEU A 102 25.49 16.62 -2.43
C LEU A 102 24.93 15.26 -2.00
N GLU A 103 25.62 14.56 -1.12
CA GLU A 103 25.22 13.25 -0.60
C GLU A 103 23.80 13.24 0.00
N PRO A 104 23.36 14.23 0.82
CA PRO A 104 22.01 14.25 1.35
C PRO A 104 20.93 14.32 0.26
N PHE A 105 21.18 15.07 -0.82
CA PHE A 105 20.24 15.19 -1.95
C PHE A 105 20.11 13.88 -2.71
N ILE A 106 21.23 13.22 -2.99
CA ILE A 106 21.26 11.93 -3.67
C ILE A 106 20.54 10.86 -2.85
N ARG A 107 20.74 10.81 -1.54
CA ARG A 107 20.02 9.91 -0.63
C ARG A 107 18.51 10.17 -0.64
N THR A 108 18.11 11.44 -0.60
CA THR A 108 16.70 11.82 -0.66
C THR A 108 16.05 11.36 -1.96
N ILE A 109 16.71 11.58 -3.12
CA ILE A 109 16.20 11.15 -4.43
C ILE A 109 16.09 9.62 -4.50
N LYS A 110 17.11 8.88 -4.02
CA LYS A 110 17.05 7.41 -3.95
C LYS A 110 15.90 6.92 -3.08
N SER A 111 15.71 7.54 -1.92
CA SER A 111 14.61 7.20 -1.01
C SER A 111 13.25 7.45 -1.64
N GLN A 112 13.06 8.62 -2.28
CA GLN A 112 11.82 8.96 -2.97
C GLN A 112 11.53 8.02 -4.16
N LYS A 113 12.55 7.69 -4.96
CA LYS A 113 12.42 6.71 -6.05
C LYS A 113 11.93 5.36 -5.51
N SER A 114 12.59 4.83 -4.47
CA SER A 114 12.20 3.57 -3.84
C SER A 114 10.77 3.61 -3.29
N GLU A 115 10.34 4.73 -2.73
CA GLU A 115 8.96 4.91 -2.24
C GLU A 115 7.94 4.95 -3.39
N ILE A 116 8.27 5.64 -4.48
CA ILE A 116 7.45 5.68 -5.70
C ILE A 116 7.34 4.27 -6.31
N GLU A 117 8.45 3.55 -6.46
CA GLU A 117 8.46 2.19 -7.00
C GLU A 117 7.58 1.24 -6.16
N ARG A 118 7.68 1.32 -4.82
CA ARG A 118 6.80 0.57 -3.90
C ARG A 118 5.33 0.95 -4.06
N SER A 119 5.06 2.24 -4.27
CA SER A 119 3.69 2.73 -4.45
C SER A 119 3.10 2.28 -5.79
N ILE A 120 3.90 2.28 -6.85
CA ILE A 120 3.52 1.76 -8.17
C ILE A 120 3.23 0.25 -8.09
N GLU A 121 4.08 -0.52 -7.40
CA GLU A 121 3.86 -1.97 -7.26
C GLU A 121 2.58 -2.27 -6.48
N LYS A 122 2.33 -1.57 -5.37
CA LYS A 122 1.07 -1.68 -4.63
C LYS A 122 -0.15 -1.31 -5.50
N LEU A 123 -0.02 -0.28 -6.34
CA LEU A 123 -1.10 0.13 -7.24
C LEU A 123 -1.37 -0.93 -8.30
N LYS A 124 -0.32 -1.50 -8.92
CA LYS A 124 -0.44 -2.59 -9.89
C LYS A 124 -1.10 -3.83 -9.27
N GLU A 125 -0.68 -4.19 -8.06
CA GLU A 125 -1.27 -5.29 -7.31
C GLU A 125 -2.75 -5.04 -7.02
N SER A 126 -3.11 -3.86 -6.54
CA SER A 126 -4.50 -3.44 -6.31
C SER A 126 -5.34 -3.48 -7.59
N GLU A 127 -4.77 -3.02 -8.74
CA GLU A 127 -5.46 -3.07 -10.03
C GLU A 127 -5.68 -4.52 -10.51
N ARG A 128 -4.66 -5.39 -10.33
CA ARG A 128 -4.79 -6.82 -10.63
C ARG A 128 -5.92 -7.45 -9.81
N TYR A 129 -5.93 -7.24 -8.51
CA TYR A 129 -6.99 -7.72 -7.62
C TYR A 129 -8.37 -7.22 -8.02
N ARG A 130 -8.49 -5.95 -8.42
CA ARG A 130 -9.76 -5.38 -8.89
C ARG A 130 -10.24 -6.03 -10.18
N ARG A 131 -9.34 -6.30 -11.13
CA ARG A 131 -9.68 -6.98 -12.40
C ARG A 131 -10.12 -8.41 -12.16
N GLU A 132 -9.37 -9.16 -11.35
CA GLU A 132 -9.72 -10.54 -10.97
C GLU A 132 -11.06 -10.60 -10.24
N PHE A 133 -11.32 -9.67 -9.32
CA PHE A 133 -12.58 -9.53 -8.61
C PHE A 133 -13.75 -9.32 -9.58
N THR A 134 -13.62 -8.36 -10.51
CA THR A 134 -14.67 -8.07 -11.50
C THR A 134 -14.93 -9.27 -12.42
N ALA A 135 -13.87 -9.92 -12.88
CA ALA A 135 -13.99 -11.12 -13.72
C ALA A 135 -14.70 -12.27 -12.99
N ASN A 136 -14.32 -12.51 -11.73
CA ASN A 136 -14.92 -13.56 -10.91
C ASN A 136 -16.40 -13.29 -10.61
N ILE A 137 -16.76 -12.04 -10.26
CA ILE A 137 -18.16 -11.63 -10.08
C ILE A 137 -18.96 -11.94 -11.36
N THR A 138 -18.47 -11.48 -12.50
CA THR A 138 -19.17 -11.67 -13.77
C THR A 138 -19.41 -13.15 -14.07
N HIS A 139 -18.40 -13.99 -13.80
CA HIS A 139 -18.52 -15.43 -14.02
C HIS A 139 -19.51 -16.08 -13.05
N GLU A 140 -19.42 -15.76 -11.75
CA GLU A 140 -20.29 -16.34 -10.71
C GLU A 140 -21.76 -15.88 -10.83
N LEU A 141 -22.01 -14.68 -11.39
CA LEU A 141 -23.37 -14.20 -11.71
C LEU A 141 -23.91 -14.83 -12.99
N LYS A 142 -23.08 -15.01 -14.04
CA LYS A 142 -23.51 -15.51 -15.34
C LYS A 142 -24.02 -16.95 -15.27
N THR A 143 -23.37 -17.80 -14.48
CA THR A 143 -23.73 -19.23 -14.38
C THR A 143 -25.15 -19.46 -13.88
N PRO A 144 -25.59 -18.97 -12.69
CA PRO A 144 -26.95 -19.12 -12.22
C PRO A 144 -27.97 -18.44 -13.15
N LEU A 145 -27.63 -17.25 -13.69
CA LEU A 145 -28.50 -16.51 -14.58
C LEU A 145 -28.78 -17.29 -15.89
N THR A 146 -27.76 -17.95 -16.46
CA THR A 146 -27.90 -18.82 -17.63
C THR A 146 -28.80 -20.01 -17.33
N SER A 147 -28.66 -20.62 -16.13
CA SER A 147 -29.54 -21.72 -15.71
C SER A 147 -31.01 -21.28 -15.55
N ILE A 148 -31.22 -20.13 -14.87
CA ILE A 148 -32.57 -19.55 -14.70
C ILE A 148 -33.23 -19.31 -16.05
N ASN A 149 -32.53 -18.61 -16.96
CA ASN A 149 -33.08 -18.29 -18.28
C ASN A 149 -33.34 -19.56 -19.10
N GLY A 150 -32.43 -20.54 -19.11
CA GLY A 150 -32.63 -21.78 -19.86
C GLY A 150 -33.85 -22.59 -19.38
N TYR A 151 -33.99 -22.76 -18.06
CA TYR A 151 -35.16 -23.48 -17.53
C TYR A 151 -36.47 -22.70 -17.70
N ALA A 152 -36.42 -21.37 -17.58
CA ALA A 152 -37.57 -20.52 -17.81
C ALA A 152 -38.03 -20.58 -19.30
N GLU A 153 -37.07 -20.55 -20.24
CA GLU A 153 -37.36 -20.69 -21.68
C GLU A 153 -37.97 -22.06 -22.02
N MET A 154 -37.43 -23.15 -21.45
CA MET A 154 -37.99 -24.49 -21.64
C MET A 154 -39.45 -24.58 -21.16
N ILE A 155 -39.76 -23.96 -20.03
CA ILE A 155 -41.14 -23.89 -19.52
C ILE A 155 -42.01 -23.03 -20.45
N ALA A 156 -41.54 -21.85 -20.85
CA ALA A 156 -42.31 -20.90 -21.66
C ALA A 156 -42.60 -21.40 -23.07
N THR A 157 -41.71 -22.20 -23.65
CA THR A 157 -41.88 -22.77 -25.01
C THR A 157 -42.69 -24.08 -25.03
N GLY A 158 -43.10 -24.56 -23.86
CA GLY A 158 -43.85 -25.82 -23.77
C GLY A 158 -43.02 -27.07 -24.09
N MET A 159 -41.70 -26.96 -24.11
CA MET A 159 -40.79 -28.10 -24.34
C MET A 159 -40.68 -29.03 -23.12
N THR A 160 -41.35 -28.71 -22.01
CA THR A 160 -41.31 -29.48 -20.76
C THR A 160 -42.57 -30.33 -20.59
N LYS A 161 -42.39 -31.55 -20.08
CA LYS A 161 -43.53 -32.33 -19.58
C LYS A 161 -44.04 -31.70 -18.28
N GLU A 162 -45.33 -31.89 -18.00
CA GLU A 162 -45.99 -31.31 -16.81
C GLU A 162 -45.27 -31.72 -15.50
N GLU A 163 -44.76 -32.95 -15.43
CA GLU A 163 -43.96 -33.47 -14.31
C GLU A 163 -42.63 -32.72 -14.10
N ASP A 164 -42.00 -32.28 -15.18
CA ASP A 164 -40.70 -31.61 -15.15
C ASP A 164 -40.82 -30.11 -14.81
N THR A 165 -41.96 -29.48 -15.14
CA THR A 165 -42.20 -28.04 -14.87
C THR A 165 -42.00 -27.67 -13.42
N LYS A 166 -42.47 -28.49 -12.49
CA LYS A 166 -42.29 -28.26 -11.04
C LYS A 166 -40.84 -28.35 -10.62
N ASN A 167 -40.08 -29.26 -11.23
CA ASN A 167 -38.64 -29.39 -10.95
C ASN A 167 -37.87 -28.21 -11.51
N PHE A 168 -38.17 -27.76 -12.72
CA PHE A 168 -37.51 -26.59 -13.31
C PHE A 168 -37.81 -25.31 -12.54
N ALA A 169 -39.08 -25.11 -12.13
CA ALA A 169 -39.42 -23.99 -11.25
C ALA A 169 -38.66 -24.02 -9.92
N ARG A 170 -38.43 -25.22 -9.33
CA ARG A 170 -37.64 -25.36 -8.12
C ARG A 170 -36.17 -25.02 -8.35
N ILE A 171 -35.61 -25.40 -9.52
CA ILE A 171 -34.22 -25.04 -9.88
C ILE A 171 -34.11 -23.54 -10.08
N ILE A 172 -35.04 -22.89 -10.79
CA ILE A 172 -35.09 -21.44 -10.98
C ILE A 172 -35.10 -20.73 -9.64
N TYR A 173 -35.98 -21.15 -8.72
CA TYR A 173 -36.08 -20.59 -7.38
C TYR A 173 -34.75 -20.73 -6.60
N LYS A 174 -34.14 -21.92 -6.62
CA LYS A 174 -32.89 -22.20 -5.95
C LYS A 174 -31.72 -21.36 -6.49
N GLU A 175 -31.58 -21.25 -7.81
CA GLU A 175 -30.54 -20.44 -8.44
C GLU A 175 -30.78 -18.94 -8.24
N GLY A 176 -32.06 -18.50 -8.22
CA GLY A 176 -32.44 -17.12 -7.88
C GLY A 176 -32.05 -16.74 -6.43
N SER A 177 -32.37 -17.62 -5.48
CA SER A 177 -31.96 -17.41 -4.06
C SER A 177 -30.44 -17.37 -3.89
N ARG A 178 -29.72 -18.28 -4.57
CA ARG A 178 -28.25 -18.28 -4.58
C ARG A 178 -27.67 -16.99 -5.16
N LEU A 179 -28.28 -16.44 -6.21
CA LEU A 179 -27.86 -15.18 -6.83
C LEU A 179 -28.05 -14.01 -5.88
N LEU A 180 -29.16 -13.96 -5.13
CA LEU A 180 -29.38 -12.93 -4.10
C LEU A 180 -28.36 -13.01 -2.99
N GLU A 181 -28.06 -14.20 -2.43
CA GLU A 181 -27.02 -14.40 -1.42
C GLU A 181 -25.65 -13.92 -1.92
N LEU A 182 -25.31 -14.16 -3.19
CA LEU A 182 -24.05 -13.71 -3.78
C LEU A 182 -23.99 -12.19 -3.87
N ILE A 183 -25.07 -11.54 -4.34
CA ILE A 183 -25.17 -10.07 -4.45
C ILE A 183 -25.02 -9.43 -3.06
N GLU A 184 -25.73 -9.94 -2.05
CA GLU A 184 -25.64 -9.46 -0.67
C GLU A 184 -24.22 -9.59 -0.13
N SER A 185 -23.55 -10.71 -0.39
CA SER A 185 -22.16 -10.95 0.02
C SER A 185 -21.19 -9.96 -0.65
N ILE A 186 -21.39 -9.64 -1.94
CA ILE A 186 -20.59 -8.66 -2.67
C ILE A 186 -20.80 -7.25 -2.11
N LEU A 187 -22.05 -6.85 -1.89
CA LEU A 187 -22.36 -5.54 -1.30
C LEU A 187 -21.78 -5.38 0.09
N LYS A 188 -21.85 -6.44 0.91
CA LYS A 188 -21.26 -6.47 2.24
C LYS A 188 -19.74 -6.31 2.20
N LEU A 189 -19.07 -7.07 1.33
CA LEU A 189 -17.61 -6.97 1.14
C LEU A 189 -17.21 -5.57 0.67
N SER A 190 -17.90 -5.02 -0.35
CA SER A 190 -17.64 -3.68 -0.89
C SER A 190 -17.78 -2.59 0.19
N LYS A 191 -18.78 -2.74 1.08
CA LYS A 191 -18.97 -1.81 2.20
C LYS A 191 -17.83 -1.89 3.19
N ILE A 192 -17.45 -3.09 3.63
CA ILE A 192 -16.34 -3.30 4.56
C ILE A 192 -15.03 -2.75 3.99
N GLU A 193 -14.73 -3.03 2.71
CA GLU A 193 -13.54 -2.50 2.05
C GLU A 193 -13.56 -0.97 1.98
N GLY A 194 -14.68 -0.38 1.60
CA GLY A 194 -14.83 1.08 1.58
C GLY A 194 -14.59 1.71 2.96
N GLU A 195 -15.02 1.07 4.03
CA GLU A 195 -14.83 1.52 5.42
C GLU A 195 -13.38 1.35 5.87
N VAL A 196 -12.72 0.24 5.52
CA VAL A 196 -11.29 -0.01 5.79
C VAL A 196 -10.40 1.00 5.06
N TYR A 197 -10.65 1.24 3.77
CA TYR A 197 -9.84 2.20 2.98
C TYR A 197 -10.08 3.65 3.36
N ALA A 198 -11.31 4.02 3.71
CA ALA A 198 -11.65 5.40 4.09
C ALA A 198 -11.10 5.81 5.47
N ARG A 199 -10.53 4.86 6.24
CA ARG A 199 -10.11 5.08 7.64
C ARG A 199 -11.16 5.89 8.44
N ARG A 200 -12.44 5.76 8.08
CA ARG A 200 -13.49 6.41 8.85
C ARG A 200 -13.56 5.73 10.20
N ASP A 201 -13.39 6.50 11.25
CA ASP A 201 -13.71 6.08 12.61
C ASP A 201 -15.20 5.75 12.65
N LEU A 202 -15.51 4.51 12.31
CA LEU A 202 -16.82 3.97 12.63
C LEU A 202 -16.93 3.93 14.14
N SER A 203 -18.11 4.23 14.65
CA SER A 203 -18.37 4.15 16.09
C SER A 203 -17.93 2.77 16.60
N LEU A 204 -16.93 2.77 17.46
CA LEU A 204 -16.56 1.58 18.21
C LEU A 204 -17.51 1.47 19.38
N ASP A 205 -18.17 0.33 19.50
CA ASP A 205 -19.07 0.03 20.60
C ASP A 205 -18.34 -0.80 21.64
N TYR A 206 -18.67 -0.60 22.91
CA TYR A 206 -18.18 -1.42 24.01
C TYR A 206 -19.27 -2.42 24.40
N PHE A 207 -19.05 -3.71 24.12
CA PHE A 207 -20.05 -4.75 24.28
C PHE A 207 -19.43 -6.10 24.68
N ASP A 208 -20.27 -7.00 25.16
CA ASP A 208 -19.87 -8.37 25.51
C ASP A 208 -19.82 -9.25 24.25
N LEU A 209 -18.61 -9.70 23.91
CA LEU A 209 -18.38 -10.58 22.78
C LEU A 209 -18.95 -11.99 22.99
N TYR A 210 -18.94 -12.49 24.22
CA TYR A 210 -19.49 -13.81 24.56
C TYR A 210 -21.02 -13.83 24.32
N GLU A 211 -21.71 -12.79 24.76
CA GLU A 211 -23.15 -12.65 24.55
C GLU A 211 -23.49 -12.56 23.06
N LEU A 212 -22.77 -11.75 22.31
CA LEU A 212 -22.92 -11.65 20.85
C LEU A 212 -22.76 -13.02 20.16
N ILE A 213 -21.73 -13.80 20.54
CA ILE A 213 -21.51 -15.14 19.99
C ILE A 213 -22.67 -16.08 20.34
N ASN A 214 -23.14 -16.02 21.56
CA ASN A 214 -24.28 -16.86 22.02
C ASN A 214 -25.56 -16.55 21.22
N GLU A 215 -25.86 -15.27 20.97
CA GLU A 215 -26.98 -14.86 20.10
C GLU A 215 -26.84 -15.41 18.68
N ILE A 216 -25.62 -15.42 18.13
CA ILE A 216 -25.36 -15.96 16.79
C ILE A 216 -25.55 -17.47 16.75
N ILE A 217 -25.02 -18.21 17.74
CA ILE A 217 -25.17 -19.66 17.83
C ILE A 217 -26.65 -20.05 17.84
N ASN A 218 -27.47 -19.33 18.59
CA ASN A 218 -28.91 -19.58 18.66
C ASN A 218 -29.61 -19.46 17.30
N ARG A 219 -29.13 -18.56 16.44
CA ARG A 219 -29.63 -18.43 15.04
C ARG A 219 -29.26 -19.62 14.16
N PHE A 220 -28.13 -20.26 14.40
CA PHE A 220 -27.68 -21.43 13.64
C PHE A 220 -28.18 -22.77 14.18
N SER A 221 -28.85 -22.79 15.34
CA SER A 221 -29.33 -24.01 15.98
C SER A 221 -30.23 -24.89 15.11
N HIS A 222 -31.10 -24.27 14.31
CA HIS A 222 -31.99 -24.99 13.40
C HIS A 222 -31.22 -25.66 12.27
N VAL A 223 -30.33 -24.92 11.60
CA VAL A 223 -29.51 -25.43 10.48
C VAL A 223 -28.53 -26.51 10.93
N ALA A 224 -27.99 -26.36 12.14
CA ALA A 224 -27.12 -27.36 12.78
C ALA A 224 -27.94 -28.64 13.13
N GLY A 225 -29.19 -28.48 13.61
CA GLY A 225 -30.12 -29.57 13.89
C GLY A 225 -30.39 -30.47 12.68
N ASP A 226 -30.54 -29.91 11.48
CA ASP A 226 -30.78 -30.68 10.25
C ASP A 226 -29.66 -31.68 9.92
N LYS A 227 -28.42 -31.39 10.36
CA LYS A 227 -27.25 -32.26 10.21
C LYS A 227 -26.86 -32.98 11.53
N ASN A 228 -27.61 -32.78 12.60
CA ASN A 228 -27.29 -33.25 13.92
C ASN A 228 -25.90 -32.81 14.42
N ILE A 229 -25.54 -31.55 14.17
CA ILE A 229 -24.27 -30.95 14.57
C ILE A 229 -24.46 -30.33 15.97
N ASN A 230 -23.54 -30.68 16.88
CA ASN A 230 -23.51 -30.08 18.21
C ASN A 230 -22.63 -28.81 18.23
N ILE A 231 -23.21 -27.66 18.61
CA ILE A 231 -22.48 -26.41 18.78
C ILE A 231 -22.24 -26.12 20.24
N ASN A 232 -20.98 -26.01 20.65
CA ASN A 232 -20.57 -25.75 22.02
C ASN A 232 -19.89 -24.38 22.11
N LEU A 233 -20.28 -23.58 23.11
CA LEU A 233 -19.61 -22.31 23.44
C LEU A 233 -18.92 -22.44 24.79
N ALA A 234 -17.61 -22.18 24.82
CA ALA A 234 -16.78 -22.17 26.00
C ALA A 234 -16.16 -20.80 26.25
N GLY A 235 -16.02 -20.38 27.48
CA GLY A 235 -15.45 -19.11 27.88
C GLY A 235 -16.31 -18.35 28.85
N ASN A 236 -16.02 -17.09 29.07
CA ASN A 236 -16.75 -16.20 29.97
C ASN A 236 -17.05 -14.87 29.25
N SER A 237 -17.95 -14.07 29.86
CA SER A 237 -18.21 -12.68 29.46
C SER A 237 -16.92 -11.90 29.30
N ILE A 238 -16.69 -11.36 28.10
CA ILE A 238 -15.49 -10.56 27.73
C ILE A 238 -15.93 -9.36 26.94
N PHE A 239 -15.64 -8.18 27.45
CA PHE A 239 -15.93 -6.92 26.77
C PHE A 239 -14.83 -6.53 25.79
N ILE A 240 -15.25 -6.12 24.60
CA ILE A 240 -14.39 -5.63 23.52
C ILE A 240 -14.85 -4.25 23.06
N ASN A 241 -13.87 -3.42 22.67
CA ASN A 241 -14.11 -2.17 21.97
C ASN A 241 -13.96 -2.40 20.46
N GLY A 242 -15.05 -2.47 19.73
CA GLY A 242 -15.02 -2.82 18.31
C GLY A 242 -16.32 -2.46 17.58
N ASN A 243 -16.33 -2.61 16.28
CA ASN A 243 -17.55 -2.46 15.49
C ASN A 243 -18.43 -3.71 15.66
N LYS A 244 -19.49 -3.60 16.46
CA LYS A 244 -20.39 -4.72 16.80
C LYS A 244 -20.91 -5.45 15.56
N ARG A 245 -21.34 -4.70 14.53
CA ARG A 245 -21.89 -5.26 13.29
C ARG A 245 -20.85 -6.06 12.51
N MET A 246 -19.63 -5.54 12.39
CA MET A 246 -18.55 -6.27 11.74
C MET A 246 -18.17 -7.54 12.49
N LEU A 247 -18.09 -7.49 13.82
CA LEU A 247 -17.79 -8.67 14.62
C LEU A 247 -18.93 -9.70 14.58
N GLU A 248 -20.17 -9.27 14.50
CA GLU A 248 -21.31 -10.14 14.22
C GLU A 248 -21.15 -10.86 12.88
N ASP A 249 -20.74 -10.12 11.82
CA ASP A 249 -20.49 -10.67 10.51
C ASP A 249 -19.32 -11.67 10.50
N LEU A 250 -18.24 -11.38 11.22
CA LEU A 250 -17.10 -12.26 11.40
C LEU A 250 -17.52 -13.60 12.01
N VAL A 251 -18.18 -13.53 13.15
CA VAL A 251 -18.62 -14.75 13.88
C VAL A 251 -19.60 -15.54 13.04
N SER A 252 -20.60 -14.87 12.44
CA SER A 252 -21.59 -15.52 11.58
C SER A 252 -20.94 -16.26 10.40
N ASN A 253 -19.95 -15.67 9.72
CA ASN A 253 -19.24 -16.35 8.61
C ASN A 253 -18.42 -17.56 9.09
N LEU A 254 -17.79 -17.46 10.26
CA LEU A 254 -17.03 -18.59 10.81
C LEU A 254 -17.96 -19.73 11.21
N VAL A 255 -19.08 -19.44 11.90
CA VAL A 255 -20.05 -20.46 12.32
C VAL A 255 -20.77 -21.08 11.11
N ASP A 256 -21.16 -20.26 10.12
CA ASP A 256 -21.77 -20.77 8.88
C ASP A 256 -20.84 -21.76 8.18
N ASN A 257 -19.57 -21.41 8.01
CA ASN A 257 -18.59 -22.32 7.42
C ASN A 257 -18.42 -23.60 8.24
N ALA A 258 -18.30 -23.50 9.57
CA ALA A 258 -18.12 -24.64 10.45
C ALA A 258 -19.33 -25.61 10.43
N VAL A 259 -20.55 -25.12 10.28
CA VAL A 259 -21.77 -25.94 10.13
C VAL A 259 -21.91 -26.49 8.72
N LYS A 260 -21.65 -25.68 7.72
CA LYS A 260 -21.83 -25.98 6.31
C LYS A 260 -20.92 -27.09 5.80
N TYR A 261 -19.63 -27.00 6.16
CA TYR A 261 -18.60 -27.96 5.77
C TYR A 261 -18.39 -29.08 6.80
N ASN A 262 -19.26 -29.16 7.83
CA ASN A 262 -19.23 -30.25 8.80
C ASN A 262 -19.86 -31.52 8.27
N ARG A 263 -19.56 -32.61 8.96
CA ARG A 263 -20.16 -33.92 8.76
C ARG A 263 -21.43 -34.06 9.55
N VAL A 264 -22.29 -34.98 9.13
CA VAL A 264 -23.44 -35.39 9.93
C VAL A 264 -22.95 -35.97 11.27
N ASN A 265 -23.58 -35.59 12.37
CA ASN A 265 -23.20 -35.92 13.75
C ASN A 265 -21.83 -35.31 14.16
N GLY A 266 -21.39 -34.25 13.51
CA GLY A 266 -20.17 -33.54 13.87
C GLY A 266 -20.36 -32.55 15.04
N SER A 267 -19.28 -31.80 15.32
CA SER A 267 -19.33 -30.74 16.33
C SER A 267 -18.67 -29.46 15.86
N VAL A 268 -19.10 -28.34 16.44
CA VAL A 268 -18.47 -27.02 16.31
C VAL A 268 -18.19 -26.53 17.73
N ASN A 269 -16.92 -26.31 18.05
CA ASN A 269 -16.50 -25.81 19.37
C ASN A 269 -16.02 -24.36 19.20
N ILE A 270 -16.68 -23.44 19.89
CA ILE A 270 -16.35 -22.02 19.88
C ILE A 270 -15.79 -21.68 21.26
N THR A 271 -14.61 -21.07 21.29
CA THR A 271 -13.95 -20.73 22.55
C THR A 271 -13.54 -19.26 22.56
N VAL A 272 -13.85 -18.56 23.64
CA VAL A 272 -13.47 -17.15 23.84
C VAL A 272 -12.61 -17.02 25.08
N LEU A 273 -11.38 -16.55 24.92
CA LEU A 273 -10.40 -16.47 26.00
C LEU A 273 -9.75 -15.08 26.05
N PRO A 274 -9.52 -14.53 27.25
CA PRO A 274 -8.66 -13.37 27.43
C PRO A 274 -7.19 -13.77 27.30
N SER A 275 -6.37 -12.90 26.69
CA SER A 275 -4.92 -13.06 26.61
C SER A 275 -4.26 -11.69 26.71
N ASP A 276 -3.69 -11.36 27.89
CA ASP A 276 -3.05 -10.06 28.17
C ASP A 276 -3.82 -8.85 27.60
N LYS A 277 -3.37 -8.32 26.47
CA LYS A 277 -3.96 -7.17 25.74
C LYS A 277 -4.92 -7.58 24.63
N ASN A 278 -5.18 -8.87 24.44
CA ASN A 278 -5.96 -9.40 23.33
C ASN A 278 -7.11 -10.27 23.81
N ILE A 279 -8.05 -10.50 22.91
CA ILE A 279 -9.10 -11.51 23.03
C ILE A 279 -8.85 -12.54 21.95
N ILE A 280 -8.92 -13.80 22.29
CA ILE A 280 -8.76 -14.92 21.38
C ILE A 280 -10.13 -15.57 21.20
N LEU A 281 -10.62 -15.58 19.96
CA LEU A 281 -11.78 -16.34 19.51
C LEU A 281 -11.29 -17.52 18.68
N ILE A 282 -11.68 -18.72 19.03
CA ILE A 282 -11.37 -19.94 18.30
C ILE A 282 -12.70 -20.58 17.86
N VAL A 283 -12.81 -20.91 16.58
CA VAL A 283 -13.92 -21.69 16.02
C VAL A 283 -13.30 -22.94 15.42
N ALA A 284 -13.62 -24.10 16.00
CA ALA A 284 -13.09 -25.40 15.58
C ALA A 284 -14.24 -26.33 15.19
N ASP A 285 -14.17 -26.95 14.02
CA ASP A 285 -15.13 -27.92 13.52
C ASP A 285 -14.48 -29.30 13.28
N THR A 286 -15.32 -30.32 13.24
CA THR A 286 -14.92 -31.71 12.90
C THR A 286 -15.29 -32.09 11.47
N GLY A 287 -15.28 -31.13 10.58
CA GLY A 287 -15.72 -31.26 9.20
C GLY A 287 -14.73 -31.93 8.26
N ILE A 288 -14.85 -31.60 6.98
CA ILE A 288 -14.03 -32.20 5.91
C ILE A 288 -12.59 -31.74 5.90
N GLY A 289 -12.26 -30.64 6.61
CA GLY A 289 -10.94 -30.02 6.59
C GLY A 289 -10.56 -29.38 5.25
N ILE A 290 -9.36 -28.80 5.20
CA ILE A 290 -8.81 -28.03 4.08
C ILE A 290 -7.42 -28.57 3.75
N PRO A 291 -7.13 -28.96 2.49
CA PRO A 291 -5.79 -29.36 2.07
C PRO A 291 -4.75 -28.28 2.33
N GLU A 292 -3.52 -28.67 2.67
CA GLU A 292 -2.45 -27.73 3.02
C GLU A 292 -2.19 -26.69 1.91
N GLU A 293 -2.21 -27.13 0.66
CA GLU A 293 -2.02 -26.29 -0.54
C GLU A 293 -3.09 -25.19 -0.70
N ASP A 294 -4.27 -25.38 -0.10
CA ASP A 294 -5.39 -24.46 -0.21
C ASP A 294 -5.52 -23.51 0.98
N GLN A 295 -4.88 -23.81 2.12
CA GLN A 295 -5.07 -23.09 3.38
C GLN A 295 -4.74 -21.59 3.32
N GLN A 296 -3.77 -21.21 2.50
CA GLN A 296 -3.45 -19.79 2.28
C GLN A 296 -4.47 -19.13 1.37
N ARG A 297 -5.03 -19.86 0.43
CA ARG A 297 -5.91 -19.37 -0.62
C ARG A 297 -7.37 -19.26 -0.22
N VAL A 298 -7.82 -19.97 0.82
CA VAL A 298 -9.23 -19.92 1.28
C VAL A 298 -9.67 -18.54 1.77
N PHE A 299 -8.75 -17.63 2.01
CA PHE A 299 -9.00 -16.22 2.33
C PHE A 299 -9.08 -15.30 1.10
N GLU A 300 -8.79 -15.85 -0.10
CA GLU A 300 -8.97 -15.13 -1.36
C GLU A 300 -10.47 -15.05 -1.70
N ARG A 301 -10.88 -13.97 -2.36
CA ARG A 301 -12.28 -13.77 -2.77
C ARG A 301 -12.67 -14.78 -3.84
N PHE A 302 -13.86 -15.41 -3.72
CA PHE A 302 -14.39 -16.42 -4.63
C PHE A 302 -13.59 -17.72 -4.68
N TYR A 303 -12.59 -17.87 -3.81
CA TYR A 303 -11.82 -19.11 -3.76
C TYR A 303 -12.62 -20.24 -3.11
N ARG A 304 -12.53 -21.43 -3.68
CA ARG A 304 -13.18 -22.65 -3.19
C ARG A 304 -12.30 -23.84 -3.52
N VAL A 305 -12.01 -24.68 -2.53
CA VAL A 305 -11.09 -25.83 -2.59
C VAL A 305 -11.46 -26.80 -3.72
N ASP A 306 -12.74 -27.00 -4.01
CA ASP A 306 -13.16 -27.95 -5.05
C ASP A 306 -14.45 -27.45 -5.75
N LYS A 307 -14.30 -27.01 -7.03
CA LYS A 307 -15.44 -26.55 -7.84
C LYS A 307 -16.42 -27.68 -8.21
N SER A 308 -15.99 -28.93 -8.17
CA SER A 308 -16.80 -30.09 -8.56
C SER A 308 -17.64 -30.64 -7.39
N ARG A 309 -17.04 -30.77 -6.20
CA ARG A 309 -17.75 -31.16 -4.96
C ARG A 309 -18.64 -30.03 -4.43
N SER A 310 -18.26 -28.80 -4.70
CA SER A 310 -18.96 -27.60 -4.23
C SER A 310 -20.28 -27.31 -4.94
N LYS A 311 -20.63 -28.00 -6.04
CA LYS A 311 -21.99 -27.93 -6.61
C LYS A 311 -23.06 -28.46 -5.65
N LYS A 312 -22.69 -29.30 -4.68
CA LYS A 312 -23.62 -29.79 -3.64
C LYS A 312 -23.70 -28.89 -2.42
N ILE A 313 -22.65 -28.09 -2.12
CA ILE A 313 -22.60 -27.19 -0.97
C ILE A 313 -22.67 -25.76 -1.48
N SER A 314 -23.78 -25.05 -1.23
CA SER A 314 -23.95 -23.65 -1.65
C SER A 314 -22.93 -22.74 -0.94
N GLY A 315 -22.26 -21.81 -1.63
CA GLY A 315 -21.36 -20.83 -1.05
C GLY A 315 -20.73 -19.93 -2.08
N SER A 316 -20.63 -18.64 -1.77
CA SER A 316 -20.06 -17.61 -2.65
C SER A 316 -18.52 -17.60 -2.69
N GLY A 317 -17.84 -18.24 -1.72
CA GLY A 317 -16.39 -18.13 -1.55
C GLY A 317 -15.94 -16.75 -1.07
N ILE A 318 -16.86 -15.95 -0.51
CA ILE A 318 -16.59 -14.59 -0.01
C ILE A 318 -16.47 -14.58 1.53
N GLY A 319 -17.08 -15.52 2.24
CA GLY A 319 -17.19 -15.48 3.70
C GLY A 319 -15.86 -15.36 4.45
N LEU A 320 -14.83 -16.17 4.11
CA LEU A 320 -13.54 -16.09 4.77
C LEU A 320 -12.76 -14.82 4.38
N SER A 321 -12.96 -14.28 3.18
CA SER A 321 -12.37 -12.97 2.82
C SER A 321 -12.98 -11.83 3.63
N ILE A 322 -14.28 -11.88 3.95
CA ILE A 322 -14.94 -10.95 4.87
C ILE A 322 -14.30 -11.06 6.27
N VAL A 323 -14.13 -12.28 6.79
CA VAL A 323 -13.46 -12.52 8.08
C VAL A 323 -12.07 -11.86 8.11
N LYS A 324 -11.25 -12.08 7.08
CA LYS A 324 -9.92 -11.48 6.95
C LYS A 324 -9.97 -9.95 7.02
N HIS A 325 -10.82 -9.31 6.22
CA HIS A 325 -10.93 -7.84 6.21
C HIS A 325 -11.42 -7.27 7.55
N ILE A 326 -12.35 -7.95 8.23
CA ILE A 326 -12.81 -7.51 9.56
C ILE A 326 -11.70 -7.61 10.59
N VAL A 327 -10.90 -8.70 10.56
CA VAL A 327 -9.76 -8.88 11.46
C VAL A 327 -8.70 -7.80 11.19
N GLU A 328 -8.39 -7.51 9.92
CA GLU A 328 -7.45 -6.44 9.53
C GLU A 328 -7.95 -5.06 9.98
N TYR A 329 -9.25 -4.77 9.84
CA TYR A 329 -9.87 -3.54 10.33
C TYR A 329 -9.65 -3.34 11.83
N HIS A 330 -9.86 -4.41 12.62
CA HIS A 330 -9.64 -4.39 14.06
C HIS A 330 -8.17 -4.57 14.48
N LYS A 331 -7.21 -4.50 13.52
CA LYS A 331 -5.76 -4.69 13.77
C LYS A 331 -5.44 -6.02 14.44
N GLY A 332 -6.27 -7.02 14.22
CA GLY A 332 -6.14 -8.37 14.75
C GLY A 332 -5.22 -9.26 13.92
N LYS A 333 -5.16 -10.54 14.30
CA LYS A 333 -4.44 -11.59 13.58
C LYS A 333 -5.37 -12.79 13.37
N LEU A 334 -5.21 -13.44 12.23
CA LEU A 334 -5.96 -14.61 11.82
C LEU A 334 -5.00 -15.77 11.62
N VAL A 335 -5.31 -16.92 12.19
CA VAL A 335 -4.54 -18.17 12.06
C VAL A 335 -5.51 -19.28 11.69
N LEU A 336 -5.16 -20.09 10.70
CA LEU A 336 -5.92 -21.26 10.27
C LEU A 336 -5.07 -22.51 10.47
N ASN A 337 -5.65 -23.53 11.11
CA ASN A 337 -5.11 -24.86 11.20
C ASN A 337 -6.16 -25.84 10.69
N SER A 338 -5.83 -26.66 9.72
CA SER A 338 -6.79 -27.61 9.17
C SER A 338 -6.09 -28.86 8.69
N GLU A 339 -6.75 -30.00 8.84
CA GLU A 339 -6.31 -31.27 8.31
C GLU A 339 -7.49 -31.98 7.64
N VAL A 340 -7.24 -32.49 6.42
CA VAL A 340 -8.27 -33.20 5.65
C VAL A 340 -8.81 -34.36 6.50
N ASP A 341 -10.14 -34.44 6.54
CA ASP A 341 -10.91 -35.42 7.28
C ASP A 341 -10.86 -35.31 8.83
N LYS A 342 -10.17 -34.32 9.39
CA LYS A 342 -10.16 -34.06 10.83
C LYS A 342 -10.91 -32.78 11.22
N GLY A 343 -11.00 -31.82 10.30
CA GLY A 343 -11.71 -30.56 10.54
C GLY A 343 -10.84 -29.33 10.40
N THR A 344 -11.39 -28.20 10.79
CA THR A 344 -10.74 -26.88 10.66
C THR A 344 -10.84 -26.10 11.95
N GLU A 345 -9.76 -25.47 12.37
CA GLU A 345 -9.67 -24.52 13.46
C GLU A 345 -9.30 -23.14 12.91
N VAL A 346 -10.16 -22.14 13.14
CA VAL A 346 -9.88 -20.74 12.82
C VAL A 346 -9.72 -19.97 14.14
N LYS A 347 -8.53 -19.40 14.33
CA LYS A 347 -8.19 -18.60 15.51
C LYS A 347 -8.09 -17.12 15.12
N VAL A 348 -8.90 -16.31 15.76
CA VAL A 348 -8.92 -14.84 15.61
C VAL A 348 -8.39 -14.22 16.89
N ILE A 349 -7.41 -13.31 16.76
CA ILE A 349 -6.79 -12.58 17.86
C ILE A 349 -7.12 -11.11 17.67
N LEU A 350 -7.92 -10.53 18.54
CA LEU A 350 -8.35 -9.13 18.49
C LEU A 350 -7.74 -8.34 19.64
N PRO A 351 -7.27 -7.10 19.42
CA PRO A 351 -6.91 -6.18 20.51
C PRO A 351 -8.15 -5.92 21.40
N ARG A 352 -7.91 -5.80 22.71
CA ARG A 352 -8.98 -5.54 23.68
C ARG A 352 -9.31 -4.05 23.77
#